data_98bfa276df342d95314e34df909226f3
#
_entry.id   98bfa276df342d95314e34df909226f3
#
_cell.length_a   1.000
_cell.length_b   1.000
_cell.length_c   1.000
_cell.angle_alpha   90.00
_cell.angle_beta   90.00
_cell.angle_gamma   90.00
#
_symmetry.space_group_name_H-M   'P 1'
#
loop_
_entity.id
_entity.type
_entity.pdbx_description
1 polymer ?
#
loop_
_entity_poly.entity_id
_entity_poly.type
_entity_poly.pdbx_seq_one_letter_code
_entity_poly.pdbx_strand_id
1 'polypeptide(L)' 'MKVVNVDIDTGKRVFCRKEVADLCGVSVQTIRFWEEANVIPKSIRDENDYRWWYEEDIEAIKLYASQNKGKKYK' A
#
# COMPACT_ATOMS: atom_id res chain seq x y z
N MET A 1 18.48 1.08 -10.08
CA MET A 1 18.49 -0.07 -9.22
C MET A 1 17.39 -0.02 -8.17
N LYS A 2 16.76 -1.14 -7.96
CA LYS A 2 15.66 -1.18 -7.01
C LYS A 2 16.15 -1.45 -5.60
N VAL A 3 15.65 -0.67 -4.66
CA VAL A 3 15.98 -0.87 -3.26
C VAL A 3 14.88 -1.71 -2.64
N VAL A 4 15.27 -2.77 -1.96
CA VAL A 4 14.32 -3.63 -1.26
C VAL A 4 14.11 -3.05 0.13
N ASN A 5 12.87 -2.73 0.43
CA ASN A 5 12.52 -2.18 1.73
C ASN A 5 12.15 -3.33 2.66
N VAL A 6 12.86 -3.42 3.77
CA VAL A 6 12.65 -4.49 4.73
C VAL A 6 12.57 -3.87 6.12
N ASP A 7 11.58 -4.31 6.88
CA ASP A 7 11.46 -3.92 8.27
C ASP A 7 12.55 -4.62 9.05
N ILE A 8 13.46 -3.85 9.63
CA ILE A 8 14.62 -4.41 10.33
C ILE A 8 14.18 -5.26 11.51
N ASP A 9 13.15 -4.86 12.21
CA ASP A 9 12.71 -5.57 13.41
C ASP A 9 12.10 -6.92 13.11
N THR A 10 11.34 -7.03 12.04
CA THR A 10 10.63 -8.26 11.70
C THR A 10 11.22 -9.01 10.54
N GLY A 11 12.07 -8.35 9.75
CA GLY A 11 12.62 -8.95 8.55
C GLY A 11 11.62 -9.07 7.41
N LYS A 12 10.44 -8.49 7.55
CA LYS A 12 9.41 -8.55 6.53
C LYS A 12 9.61 -7.44 5.52
N ARG A 13 9.22 -7.71 4.29
CA ARG A 13 9.29 -6.70 3.25
C ARG A 13 8.17 -5.69 3.44
N VAL A 14 8.49 -4.44 3.19
CA VAL A 14 7.51 -3.36 3.28
C VAL A 14 7.50 -2.59 1.97
N PHE A 15 6.38 -1.97 1.68
CA PHE A 15 6.16 -1.25 0.43
C PHE A 15 5.62 0.13 0.75
N CYS A 16 6.13 1.13 0.05
CA CYS A 16 5.63 2.49 0.25
C CYS A 16 4.36 2.69 -0.58
N ARG A 17 3.71 3.81 -0.36
CA ARG A 17 2.44 4.08 -1.02
C ARG A 17 2.56 4.02 -2.54
N LYS A 18 3.64 4.56 -3.08
CA LYS A 18 3.84 4.57 -4.52
C LYS A 18 3.96 3.16 -5.06
N GLU A 19 4.70 2.31 -4.36
CA GLU A 19 4.87 0.93 -4.78
C GLU A 19 3.57 0.16 -4.72
N VAL A 20 2.78 0.41 -3.68
CA VAL A 20 1.47 -0.23 -3.55
C VAL A 20 0.57 0.20 -4.71
N ALA A 21 0.59 1.47 -5.04
CA ALA A 21 -0.21 1.99 -6.15
C ALA A 21 0.19 1.32 -7.46
N ASP A 22 1.49 1.19 -7.69
CA ASP A 22 1.99 0.54 -8.90
C ASP A 22 1.56 -0.92 -8.98
N LEU A 23 1.64 -1.62 -7.85
CA LEU A 23 1.25 -3.04 -7.81
C LEU A 23 -0.23 -3.22 -8.05
N CYS A 24 -1.03 -2.27 -7.62
CA CYS A 24 -2.49 -2.34 -7.79
C CYS A 24 -2.97 -1.73 -9.09
N GLY A 25 -2.09 -1.04 -9.81
CA GLY A 25 -2.48 -0.41 -11.06
C GLY A 25 -3.36 0.81 -10.86
N VAL A 26 -3.18 1.51 -9.74
CA VAL A 26 -3.97 2.70 -9.44
C VAL A 26 -3.02 3.84 -9.07
N SER A 27 -3.57 5.02 -8.87
CA SER A 27 -2.75 6.17 -8.50
C SER A 27 -2.49 6.19 -7.00
N VAL A 28 -1.46 6.92 -6.61
CA VAL A 28 -1.15 7.13 -5.20
C VAL A 28 -2.32 7.77 -4.48
N GLN A 29 -2.99 8.68 -5.17
CA GLN A 29 -4.16 9.34 -4.61
C GLN A 29 -5.25 8.34 -4.25
N THR A 30 -5.45 7.34 -5.10
CA THR A 30 -6.45 6.30 -4.85
C THR A 30 -6.10 5.50 -3.60
N ILE A 31 -4.82 5.14 -3.45
CA ILE A 31 -4.40 4.39 -2.27
C ILE A 31 -4.65 5.21 -1.01
N ARG A 32 -4.31 6.48 -1.06
CA ARG A 32 -4.54 7.36 0.07
C ARG A 32 -6.02 7.44 0.43
N PHE A 33 -6.86 7.54 -0.61
CA PHE A 33 -8.30 7.62 -0.42
C PHE A 33 -8.83 6.35 0.24
N TRP A 34 -8.35 5.20 -0.23
CA TRP A 34 -8.77 3.92 0.34
C TRP A 34 -8.35 3.77 1.78
N GLU A 35 -7.15 4.23 2.11
CA GLU A 35 -6.66 4.15 3.48
C GLU A 35 -7.53 5.00 4.40
N GLU A 36 -7.87 6.20 3.96
CA GLU A 36 -8.71 7.09 4.75
C GLU A 36 -10.11 6.54 4.93
N ALA A 37 -10.58 5.79 3.94
CA ALA A 37 -11.91 5.18 4.02
C ALA A 37 -11.90 3.86 4.81
N ASN A 38 -10.73 3.41 5.24
CA ASN A 38 -10.57 2.17 6.01
C ASN A 38 -11.02 0.94 5.25
N VAL A 39 -10.87 0.95 3.93
CA VAL A 39 -11.23 -0.21 3.10
C VAL A 39 -10.03 -1.08 2.79
N ILE A 40 -8.85 -0.62 3.13
CA ILE A 40 -7.62 -1.41 3.03
C ILE A 40 -6.91 -1.34 4.38
N PRO A 41 -5.98 -2.26 4.65
CA PRO A 41 -5.25 -2.23 5.91
C PRO A 41 -4.51 -0.92 6.08
N LYS A 42 -4.38 -0.49 7.31
CA LYS A 42 -3.71 0.75 7.61
C LYS A 42 -2.20 0.57 7.47
N SER A 43 -1.56 1.63 7.01
CA SER A 43 -0.12 1.63 6.87
C SER A 43 0.58 1.76 8.22
N ILE A 44 1.83 1.36 8.24
CA ILE A 44 2.72 1.60 9.37
C ILE A 44 3.48 2.88 9.06
N ARG A 45 3.74 3.67 10.08
CA ARG A 45 4.54 4.88 9.91
C ARG A 45 5.90 4.70 10.55
N ASP A 46 6.93 5.15 9.86
CA ASP A 46 8.25 5.17 10.44
C ASP A 46 8.47 6.51 11.14
N GLU A 47 9.68 6.73 11.66
CA GLU A 47 9.96 7.94 12.40
C GLU A 47 9.97 9.19 11.52
N ASN A 48 10.04 9.01 10.20
CA ASN A 48 9.93 10.11 9.25
C ASN A 48 8.51 10.31 8.74
N ASP A 49 7.57 9.60 9.34
CA ASP A 49 6.17 9.67 8.98
C ASP A 49 5.87 9.14 7.59
N TYR A 50 6.77 8.34 7.06
CA TYR A 50 6.50 7.62 5.82
C TYR A 50 5.57 6.47 6.09
N ARG A 51 4.71 6.18 5.11
CA ARG A 51 3.75 5.10 5.23
C ARG A 51 4.26 3.87 4.51
N TRP A 52 4.14 2.72 5.20
CA TRP A 52 4.60 1.45 4.68
C TRP A 52 3.56 0.38 4.93
N TRP A 53 3.47 -0.59 4.03
CA TRP A 53 2.60 -1.74 4.19
C TRP A 53 3.46 -2.98 4.15
N TYR A 54 3.11 -3.97 4.97
CA TYR A 54 3.77 -5.26 4.92
C TYR A 54 3.30 -6.02 3.69
N GLU A 55 4.13 -6.98 3.24
CA GLU A 55 3.82 -7.78 2.07
C GLU A 55 2.46 -8.48 2.22
N GLU A 56 2.18 -8.99 3.40
CA GLU A 56 0.92 -9.67 3.64
C GLU A 56 -0.28 -8.74 3.49
N ASP A 57 -0.10 -7.48 3.82
CA ASP A 57 -1.16 -6.49 3.64
C ASP A 57 -1.36 -6.14 2.17
N ILE A 58 -0.29 -6.25 1.39
CA ILE A 58 -0.37 -5.97 -0.05
C ILE A 58 -1.33 -6.92 -0.72
N GLU A 59 -1.36 -8.18 -0.29
CA GLU A 59 -2.28 -9.14 -0.86
C GLU A 59 -3.73 -8.69 -0.69
N ALA A 60 -4.06 -8.21 0.50
CA ALA A 60 -5.41 -7.72 0.76
C ALA A 60 -5.73 -6.49 -0.08
N ILE A 61 -4.75 -5.61 -0.23
CA ILE A 61 -4.95 -4.39 -1.02
C ILE A 61 -5.15 -4.73 -2.48
N LYS A 62 -4.36 -5.66 -2.99
CA LYS A 62 -4.47 -6.07 -4.38
C LYS A 62 -5.82 -6.73 -4.64
N LEU A 63 -6.28 -7.51 -3.70
CA LEU A 63 -7.58 -8.14 -3.84
C LEU A 63 -8.69 -7.11 -3.90
N TYR A 64 -8.63 -6.12 -3.02
CA TYR A 64 -9.60 -5.04 -3.02
C TYR A 64 -9.57 -4.28 -4.34
N ALA A 65 -8.37 -3.97 -4.82
CA ALA A 65 -8.20 -3.26 -6.08
C ALA A 65 -8.78 -4.05 -7.24
N SER A 66 -8.59 -5.36 -7.23
CA SER A 66 -9.12 -6.22 -8.26
C SER A 66 -10.64 -6.20 -8.29
N GLN A 67 -11.26 -6.22 -7.11
CA GLN A 67 -12.71 -6.21 -7.00
C GLN A 67 -13.31 -4.85 -7.39
N ASN A 68 -12.55 -3.80 -7.26
CA ASN A 68 -13.03 -2.46 -7.53
C ASN A 68 -12.43 -1.84 -8.78
N LYS A 69 -11.81 -2.68 -9.59
CA LYS A 69 -11.21 -2.20 -10.83
C LYS A 69 -12.29 -1.68 -11.75
N GLY A 70 -12.06 -0.51 -12.30
CA GLY A 70 -13.02 0.12 -13.17
C GLY A 70 -13.91 1.12 -12.48
N LYS A 71 -13.96 1.11 -11.17
CA LYS A 71 -14.71 2.13 -10.45
C LYS A 71 -13.88 3.41 -10.38
N LYS A 72 -14.58 4.51 -10.44
CA LYS A 72 -13.91 5.80 -10.39
C LYS A 72 -14.02 6.41 -9.01
N TYR A 73 -12.92 6.89 -8.53
CA TYR A 73 -12.85 7.57 -7.24
C TYR A 73 -12.46 9.01 -7.50
N LYS A 74 -13.25 9.90 -7.00
CA LYS A 74 -13.01 11.32 -7.22
C LYS A 74 -12.85 12.06 -5.94
#